data_bfbadd6da3caa7b7856ed9d36fcc9ec5
#
_entry.id   bfbadd6da3caa7b7856ed9d36fcc9ec5
#
_cell.length_a   1.000
_cell.length_b   1.000
_cell.length_c   1.000
_cell.angle_alpha   90.00
_cell.angle_beta   90.00
_cell.angle_gamma   90.00
#
_symmetry.space_group_name_H-M   'P 1'
#
loop_
_entity.id
_entity.type
_entity.pdbx_description
1 polymer ?
#
loop_
_entity_poly.entity_id
_entity_poly.type
_entity_poly.pdbx_seq_one_letter_code
_entity_poly.pdbx_strand_id
1 'polypeptide(L)'
;MISSQETTAHLHENKVSYLQCGNMLKLGKRVRDQHAPVRGLSFSRPLVLIQSDDWGRVGIRDREGYEQLRASGIRLGENPYDFYTLETAEDVIAISDLLKRHRDGTGRPACLVMNFILANLNFAKMADGKFRELQLLPLTRGLPGHWKRPGLFQAYRQGIADGVFFPALHGLTHFCRPAVEHALAENAERGTLLRTCWKAETPYIYWRMPWVGYEYCNPEKRHAGFLEAETQASLIHQAAAYFKKLFSAAPVSACAPGYRANGDTHAAWSECGVRVAQNGSGAPLPPYMDEWEILNLHRMIDFEPAQRDLATEKYLELAENCFSRGVPAVISVHSINFHSSLRDFRGPTLRALDQLLSALKAKYPNLLYVTDSDLYDIVNRGRFEGMHGFVSVSVKQKELAKSAGHGAH
;
A
#
# COMPACT_ATOMS: atom_id res chain seq x y z
N MET A 1 -19.18 -18.82 -69.58
CA MET A 1 -20.52 -18.54 -69.01
C MET A 1 -20.42 -18.73 -67.48
N ILE A 2 -20.87 -17.69 -66.79
CA ILE A 2 -21.18 -17.63 -65.37
C ILE A 2 -19.95 -17.54 -64.43
N SER A 3 -19.55 -16.42 -64.04
CA SER A 3 -19.97 -15.34 -63.16
C SER A 3 -19.35 -15.45 -61.78
N SER A 4 -18.36 -14.61 -61.59
CA SER A 4 -17.75 -14.21 -60.30
C SER A 4 -18.76 -13.53 -59.39
N GLN A 5 -18.79 -13.90 -58.12
CA GLN A 5 -19.31 -13.02 -57.07
C GLN A 5 -18.28 -12.96 -55.95
N GLU A 6 -17.72 -11.76 -55.79
CA GLU A 6 -16.97 -11.27 -54.65
C GLU A 6 -17.86 -11.17 -53.45
N THR A 7 -17.46 -11.72 -52.35
CA THR A 7 -18.10 -11.48 -51.03
C THR A 7 -17.14 -10.69 -50.19
N THR A 8 -17.36 -9.38 -50.12
CA THR A 8 -16.71 -8.43 -49.26
C THR A 8 -17.23 -8.65 -47.83
N ALA A 9 -16.36 -9.10 -46.94
CA ALA A 9 -16.67 -9.17 -45.51
C ALA A 9 -16.39 -7.79 -44.86
N HIS A 10 -17.45 -7.12 -44.43
CA HIS A 10 -17.38 -5.92 -43.61
C HIS A 10 -16.84 -6.22 -42.22
N LEU A 11 -15.71 -5.61 -41.91
CA LEU A 11 -15.21 -5.46 -40.53
C LEU A 11 -16.09 -4.45 -39.80
N HIS A 12 -16.90 -4.93 -38.88
CA HIS A 12 -17.61 -4.10 -37.91
C HIS A 12 -16.61 -3.61 -36.86
N GLU A 13 -16.29 -2.33 -36.92
CA GLU A 13 -15.71 -1.57 -35.82
C GLU A 13 -16.75 -1.46 -34.69
N ASN A 14 -16.51 -2.17 -33.59
CA ASN A 14 -17.25 -1.95 -32.36
C ASN A 14 -16.75 -0.66 -31.70
N LYS A 15 -17.39 0.46 -32.04
CA LYS A 15 -17.38 1.68 -31.22
C LYS A 15 -18.13 1.39 -29.94
N VAL A 16 -17.40 1.25 -28.83
CA VAL A 16 -17.98 1.28 -27.47
C VAL A 16 -18.43 2.71 -27.22
N SER A 17 -19.73 2.96 -27.32
CA SER A 17 -20.37 4.21 -26.94
C SER A 17 -20.31 4.36 -25.42
N TYR A 18 -19.64 5.41 -24.95
CA TYR A 18 -19.75 5.88 -23.59
C TYR A 18 -21.18 6.40 -23.36
N LEU A 19 -21.99 5.62 -22.66
CA LEU A 19 -23.25 6.09 -22.13
C LEU A 19 -22.95 7.14 -21.05
N GLN A 20 -23.29 8.38 -21.36
CA GLN A 20 -23.39 9.48 -20.44
C GLN A 20 -24.38 9.12 -19.33
N CYS A 21 -23.87 8.83 -18.14
CA CYS A 21 -24.68 8.82 -16.93
C CYS A 21 -24.70 10.26 -16.40
N GLY A 22 -25.58 11.07 -16.98
CA GLY A 22 -25.88 12.40 -16.48
C GLY A 22 -26.72 12.30 -15.22
N ASN A 23 -26.09 12.37 -14.07
CA ASN A 23 -26.69 12.91 -12.86
C ASN A 23 -25.62 13.78 -12.17
N MET A 24 -25.54 15.02 -12.62
CA MET A 24 -24.88 16.10 -11.89
C MET A 24 -25.69 16.36 -10.61
N LEU A 25 -25.42 15.60 -9.57
CA LEU A 25 -25.63 16.09 -8.23
C LEU A 25 -24.66 17.26 -8.04
N LYS A 26 -25.21 18.49 -8.10
CA LYS A 26 -24.51 19.69 -7.64
C LYS A 26 -24.16 19.48 -6.17
N LEU A 27 -23.00 18.90 -5.88
CA LEU A 27 -22.36 19.05 -4.58
C LEU A 27 -22.06 20.55 -4.46
N GLY A 28 -22.91 21.28 -3.74
CA GLY A 28 -22.60 22.62 -3.30
C GLY A 28 -21.25 22.55 -2.60
N LYS A 29 -20.21 23.17 -3.17
CA LYS A 29 -18.96 23.45 -2.49
C LYS A 29 -19.33 24.16 -1.19
N ARG A 30 -19.38 23.43 -0.08
CA ARG A 30 -19.28 24.06 1.23
C ARG A 30 -17.87 24.64 1.26
N VAL A 31 -17.77 25.95 1.04
CA VAL A 31 -16.58 26.71 1.38
C VAL A 31 -16.46 26.58 2.90
N ARG A 32 -15.79 25.53 3.36
CA ARG A 32 -15.36 25.45 4.75
C ARG A 32 -14.27 26.51 4.90
N ASP A 33 -14.42 27.29 5.94
CA ASP A 33 -13.47 28.31 6.36
C ASP A 33 -12.04 27.70 6.33
N GLN A 34 -11.18 28.15 5.41
CA GLN A 34 -9.82 27.64 5.22
C GLN A 34 -8.93 27.81 6.47
N HIS A 35 -9.50 28.33 7.57
CA HIS A 35 -8.83 28.65 8.81
C HIS A 35 -9.35 27.87 10.02
N ALA A 36 -10.23 26.90 9.83
CA ALA A 36 -10.69 26.09 10.96
C ALA A 36 -9.49 25.27 11.52
N PRO A 37 -9.22 25.32 12.84
CA PRO A 37 -8.12 24.55 13.42
C PRO A 37 -8.37 23.06 13.23
N VAL A 38 -7.35 22.32 12.75
CA VAL A 38 -7.42 20.86 12.66
C VAL A 38 -7.55 20.29 14.07
N ARG A 39 -8.54 19.42 14.28
CA ARG A 39 -8.81 18.80 15.58
C ARG A 39 -8.27 17.38 15.59
N GLY A 40 -7.30 17.13 16.47
CA GLY A 40 -6.77 15.81 16.73
C GLY A 40 -7.73 14.96 17.55
N LEU A 41 -7.76 13.67 17.26
CA LEU A 41 -8.62 12.69 17.91
C LEU A 41 -7.85 11.90 18.97
N SER A 42 -8.50 11.61 20.11
CA SER A 42 -7.97 10.72 21.14
C SER A 42 -9.04 9.72 21.58
N PHE A 43 -8.59 8.52 21.97
CA PHE A 43 -9.42 7.34 22.20
C PHE A 43 -9.29 6.88 23.64
N SER A 44 -10.39 6.37 24.22
CA SER A 44 -10.45 5.93 25.62
C SER A 44 -9.87 4.53 25.86
N ARG A 45 -9.48 3.80 24.81
CA ARG A 45 -8.92 2.45 24.89
C ARG A 45 -7.60 2.34 24.14
N PRO A 46 -6.68 1.46 24.55
CA PRO A 46 -5.52 1.10 23.76
C PRO A 46 -5.97 0.45 22.44
N LEU A 47 -5.63 1.09 21.30
CA LEU A 47 -5.91 0.60 19.96
C LEU A 47 -4.58 0.23 19.28
N VAL A 48 -4.49 -0.97 18.73
CA VAL A 48 -3.32 -1.46 17.98
C VAL A 48 -3.73 -1.68 16.53
N LEU A 49 -3.04 -1.02 15.62
CA LEU A 49 -3.25 -1.11 14.17
C LEU A 49 -1.93 -1.50 13.51
N ILE A 50 -1.91 -2.58 12.72
CA ILE A 50 -0.72 -3.02 12.01
C ILE A 50 -0.96 -2.76 10.52
N GLN A 51 -0.14 -1.89 9.91
CA GLN A 51 -0.21 -1.52 8.50
C GLN A 51 1.05 -2.00 7.78
N SER A 52 0.87 -2.64 6.64
CA SER A 52 1.98 -3.24 5.89
C SER A 52 1.93 -2.89 4.41
N ASP A 53 3.05 -2.43 3.87
CA ASP A 53 3.16 -1.95 2.50
C ASP A 53 3.74 -2.98 1.54
N ASP A 54 3.59 -2.70 0.24
CA ASP A 54 4.26 -3.39 -0.87
C ASP A 54 3.70 -4.77 -1.25
N TRP A 55 2.52 -5.15 -0.81
CA TRP A 55 1.94 -6.45 -1.15
C TRP A 55 1.59 -6.57 -2.63
N GLY A 56 1.84 -7.76 -3.22
CA GLY A 56 1.60 -8.02 -4.63
C GLY A 56 2.60 -7.36 -5.58
N ARG A 57 3.63 -6.67 -5.08
CA ARG A 57 4.69 -6.02 -5.83
C ARG A 57 5.82 -7.00 -6.12
N VAL A 58 6.11 -7.26 -7.41
CA VAL A 58 7.26 -8.08 -7.79
C VAL A 58 8.58 -7.33 -7.58
N GLY A 59 9.59 -8.04 -7.15
CA GLY A 59 10.97 -7.55 -7.01
C GLY A 59 11.95 -8.38 -7.84
N ILE A 60 13.00 -8.94 -7.24
CA ILE A 60 13.88 -9.92 -7.88
C ILE A 60 13.16 -11.26 -7.93
N ARG A 61 13.03 -11.84 -9.13
CA ARG A 61 12.16 -12.99 -9.39
C ARG A 61 12.49 -14.20 -8.53
N ASP A 62 13.74 -14.61 -8.53
CA ASP A 62 14.23 -15.80 -7.86
C ASP A 62 15.77 -15.79 -7.78
N ARG A 63 16.37 -16.87 -7.32
CA ARG A 63 17.83 -17.00 -7.23
C ARG A 63 18.51 -16.89 -8.60
N GLU A 64 17.92 -17.42 -9.64
CA GLU A 64 18.45 -17.29 -11.00
C GLU A 64 18.47 -15.83 -11.46
N GLY A 65 17.34 -15.10 -11.29
CA GLY A 65 17.26 -13.68 -11.59
C GLY A 65 18.26 -12.84 -10.77
N TYR A 66 18.47 -13.20 -9.51
CA TYR A 66 19.47 -12.57 -8.64
C TYR A 66 20.89 -12.73 -9.21
N GLU A 67 21.28 -13.96 -9.57
CA GLU A 67 22.61 -14.23 -10.14
C GLU A 67 22.78 -13.62 -11.56
N GLN A 68 21.74 -13.59 -12.35
CA GLN A 68 21.73 -12.91 -13.65
C GLN A 68 22.02 -11.41 -13.53
N LEU A 69 21.40 -10.73 -12.55
CA LEU A 69 21.67 -9.33 -12.26
C LEU A 69 23.11 -9.10 -11.81
N ARG A 70 23.64 -9.96 -10.94
CA ARG A 70 25.06 -9.91 -10.52
C ARG A 70 26.02 -10.12 -11.67
N ALA A 71 25.77 -11.11 -12.52
CA ALA A 71 26.56 -11.36 -13.72
C ALA A 71 26.56 -10.21 -14.71
N SER A 72 25.49 -9.39 -14.70
CA SER A 72 25.37 -8.15 -15.47
C SER A 72 26.08 -6.95 -14.84
N GLY A 73 26.88 -7.16 -13.75
CA GLY A 73 27.65 -6.12 -13.08
C GLY A 73 26.87 -5.33 -12.02
N ILE A 74 25.65 -5.72 -11.70
CA ILE A 74 24.87 -5.08 -10.63
C ILE A 74 25.32 -5.63 -9.28
N ARG A 75 25.85 -4.75 -8.41
CA ARG A 75 26.23 -5.13 -7.05
C ARG A 75 24.97 -5.31 -6.22
N LEU A 76 24.77 -6.50 -5.66
CA LEU A 76 23.65 -6.90 -4.81
C LEU A 76 24.20 -7.62 -3.56
N GLY A 77 23.43 -7.60 -2.48
CA GLY A 77 23.69 -8.33 -1.24
C GLY A 77 24.12 -7.47 -0.06
N GLU A 78 24.32 -6.16 -0.26
CA GLU A 78 24.72 -5.21 0.78
C GLU A 78 23.53 -4.63 1.55
N ASN A 79 22.38 -4.49 0.87
CA ASN A 79 21.18 -3.91 1.45
C ASN A 79 20.07 -4.98 1.56
N PRO A 80 19.25 -5.01 2.61
CA PRO A 80 18.10 -5.92 2.69
C PRO A 80 17.20 -5.91 1.46
N TYR A 81 16.95 -4.76 0.86
CA TYR A 81 16.15 -4.62 -0.35
C TYR A 81 16.79 -5.21 -1.62
N ASP A 82 18.07 -5.59 -1.59
CA ASP A 82 18.69 -6.39 -2.64
C ASP A 82 18.13 -7.82 -2.71
N PHE A 83 17.38 -8.23 -1.68
CA PHE A 83 16.69 -9.51 -1.59
C PHE A 83 15.16 -9.33 -1.65
N TYR A 84 14.68 -8.12 -1.99
CA TYR A 84 13.25 -7.90 -2.17
C TYR A 84 12.74 -8.73 -3.36
N THR A 85 11.68 -9.47 -3.14
CA THR A 85 11.03 -10.35 -4.13
C THR A 85 9.51 -10.17 -4.07
N LEU A 86 8.74 -11.20 -4.31
CA LEU A 86 7.32 -11.29 -4.02
C LEU A 86 7.14 -12.38 -2.97
N GLU A 87 6.28 -12.15 -2.01
CA GLU A 87 5.90 -13.13 -0.99
C GLU A 87 5.42 -14.45 -1.61
N THR A 88 5.56 -15.53 -0.86
CA THR A 88 5.02 -16.85 -1.22
C THR A 88 3.71 -17.12 -0.48
N ALA A 89 2.98 -18.15 -0.88
CA ALA A 89 1.79 -18.61 -0.14
C ALA A 89 2.16 -18.99 1.31
N GLU A 90 3.30 -19.64 1.49
CA GLU A 90 3.79 -20.05 2.81
C GLU A 90 4.14 -18.85 3.69
N ASP A 91 4.64 -17.75 3.11
CA ASP A 91 4.88 -16.51 3.85
C ASP A 91 3.57 -15.96 4.39
N VAL A 92 2.56 -15.87 3.53
CA VAL A 92 1.22 -15.34 3.87
C VAL A 92 0.50 -16.24 4.89
N ILE A 93 0.57 -17.56 4.73
CA ILE A 93 -0.03 -18.52 5.67
C ILE A 93 0.63 -18.40 7.05
N ALA A 94 1.96 -18.29 7.11
CA ALA A 94 2.68 -18.17 8.37
C ALA A 94 2.31 -16.89 9.15
N ILE A 95 2.08 -15.77 8.45
CA ILE A 95 1.57 -14.54 9.06
C ILE A 95 0.15 -14.76 9.59
N SER A 96 -0.73 -15.34 8.78
CA SER A 96 -2.11 -15.64 9.15
C SER A 96 -2.18 -16.48 10.42
N ASP A 97 -1.37 -17.54 10.51
CA ASP A 97 -1.33 -18.44 11.66
C ASP A 97 -0.81 -17.74 12.92
N LEU A 98 0.15 -16.81 12.77
CA LEU A 98 0.60 -16.01 13.89
C LEU A 98 -0.51 -15.09 14.38
N LEU A 99 -1.14 -14.32 13.49
CA LEU A 99 -2.17 -13.33 13.87
C LEU A 99 -3.39 -13.98 14.53
N LYS A 100 -3.80 -15.18 14.11
CA LYS A 100 -4.91 -15.95 14.72
C LYS A 100 -4.66 -16.30 16.18
N ARG A 101 -3.40 -16.46 16.60
CA ARG A 101 -3.06 -16.79 18.01
C ARG A 101 -3.20 -15.59 18.95
N HIS A 102 -3.05 -14.36 18.42
CA HIS A 102 -3.16 -13.14 19.20
C HIS A 102 -4.58 -12.59 19.16
N ARG A 103 -5.25 -12.62 20.29
CA ARG A 103 -6.64 -12.14 20.40
C ARG A 103 -6.72 -10.94 21.33
N ASP A 104 -7.52 -9.96 20.94
CA ASP A 104 -7.78 -8.75 21.72
C ASP A 104 -8.72 -9.00 22.93
N GLY A 105 -9.12 -7.93 23.60
CA GLY A 105 -10.04 -7.98 24.74
C GLY A 105 -11.45 -8.47 24.41
N THR A 106 -11.82 -8.51 23.12
CA THR A 106 -13.12 -8.98 22.62
C THR A 106 -13.08 -10.39 22.00
N GLY A 107 -11.90 -11.00 21.96
CA GLY A 107 -11.68 -12.30 21.31
C GLY A 107 -11.35 -12.21 19.83
N ARG A 108 -11.36 -11.01 19.23
CA ARG A 108 -11.03 -10.79 17.82
C ARG A 108 -9.54 -11.00 17.58
N PRO A 109 -9.13 -11.70 16.48
CA PRO A 109 -7.71 -11.89 16.18
C PRO A 109 -7.02 -10.58 15.83
N ALA A 110 -5.70 -10.53 15.98
CA ALA A 110 -4.89 -9.47 15.42
C ALA A 110 -5.07 -9.44 13.90
N CYS A 111 -5.06 -8.23 13.33
CA CYS A 111 -5.26 -8.03 11.89
C CYS A 111 -4.12 -7.21 11.29
N LEU A 112 -3.69 -7.59 10.08
CA LEU A 112 -2.73 -6.87 9.26
C LEU A 112 -3.46 -6.16 8.13
N VAL A 113 -3.36 -4.85 8.07
CA VAL A 113 -3.79 -4.06 6.90
C VAL A 113 -2.71 -4.18 5.83
N MET A 114 -3.08 -4.77 4.70
CA MET A 114 -2.17 -5.07 3.59
C MET A 114 -2.38 -4.07 2.46
N ASN A 115 -1.40 -3.21 2.22
CA ASN A 115 -1.42 -2.20 1.16
C ASN A 115 -0.92 -2.79 -0.16
N PHE A 116 -1.83 -3.00 -1.12
CA PHE A 116 -1.55 -3.69 -2.38
C PHE A 116 -1.17 -2.73 -3.51
N ILE A 117 -0.12 -3.10 -4.24
CA ILE A 117 0.20 -2.57 -5.57
C ILE A 117 -0.62 -3.35 -6.61
N LEU A 118 -1.35 -2.63 -7.47
CA LEU A 118 -2.39 -3.25 -8.32
C LEU A 118 -1.91 -3.63 -9.72
N ALA A 119 -0.71 -3.22 -10.12
CA ALA A 119 -0.11 -3.62 -11.39
C ALA A 119 1.41 -3.74 -11.31
N ASN A 120 1.94 -4.72 -12.02
CA ASN A 120 3.37 -4.94 -12.21
C ASN A 120 3.76 -4.69 -13.67
N LEU A 121 5.06 -4.70 -14.00
CA LEU A 121 5.53 -4.59 -15.36
C LEU A 121 5.22 -5.88 -16.15
N ASN A 122 4.71 -5.75 -17.36
CA ASN A 122 4.49 -6.87 -18.27
C ASN A 122 5.76 -7.20 -19.05
N PHE A 123 6.69 -7.91 -18.42
CA PHE A 123 8.01 -8.19 -18.99
C PHE A 123 7.94 -8.89 -20.35
N ALA A 124 7.03 -9.85 -20.54
CA ALA A 124 6.86 -10.56 -21.80
C ALA A 124 6.50 -9.59 -22.94
N LYS A 125 5.45 -8.78 -22.74
CA LYS A 125 5.02 -7.79 -23.74
C LYS A 125 6.06 -6.69 -23.97
N MET A 126 6.81 -6.31 -22.93
CA MET A 126 7.90 -5.34 -23.06
C MET A 126 9.09 -5.91 -23.84
N ALA A 127 9.37 -7.22 -23.71
CA ALA A 127 10.43 -7.90 -24.46
C ALA A 127 10.15 -7.88 -25.98
N ASP A 128 8.89 -8.09 -26.41
CA ASP A 128 8.48 -7.98 -27.81
C ASP A 128 8.81 -6.60 -28.38
N GLY A 129 8.62 -5.55 -27.60
CA GLY A 129 8.97 -4.15 -27.92
C GLY A 129 10.44 -3.79 -27.62
N LYS A 130 11.33 -4.78 -27.36
CA LYS A 130 12.75 -4.58 -27.00
C LYS A 130 12.94 -3.63 -25.81
N PHE A 131 12.01 -3.66 -24.87
CA PHE A 131 11.99 -2.82 -23.64
C PHE A 131 12.09 -1.31 -23.91
N ARG A 132 11.43 -0.84 -24.96
CA ARG A 132 11.40 0.59 -25.30
C ARG A 132 10.26 1.34 -24.61
N GLU A 133 9.17 0.65 -24.27
CA GLU A 133 7.96 1.22 -23.71
C GLU A 133 7.53 0.46 -22.47
N LEU A 134 6.95 1.20 -21.50
CA LEU A 134 6.35 0.62 -20.33
C LEU A 134 5.02 -0.05 -20.67
N GLN A 135 4.88 -1.31 -20.26
CA GLN A 135 3.62 -2.04 -20.32
C GLN A 135 3.30 -2.61 -18.95
N LEU A 136 2.07 -2.39 -18.49
CA LEU A 136 1.61 -2.87 -17.21
C LEU A 136 0.77 -4.14 -17.35
N LEU A 137 0.89 -5.01 -16.35
CA LEU A 137 0.04 -6.17 -16.13
C LEU A 137 -0.73 -5.98 -14.81
N PRO A 138 -2.05 -5.78 -14.85
CA PRO A 138 -2.84 -5.73 -13.63
C PRO A 138 -2.73 -7.01 -12.82
N LEU A 139 -2.65 -6.90 -11.50
CA LEU A 139 -2.58 -8.04 -10.58
C LEU A 139 -3.79 -8.98 -10.73
N THR A 140 -4.92 -8.46 -11.19
CA THR A 140 -6.13 -9.22 -11.53
C THR A 140 -5.96 -10.20 -12.70
N ARG A 141 -4.86 -10.08 -13.47
CA ARG A 141 -4.49 -10.97 -14.57
C ARG A 141 -3.37 -11.95 -14.20
N GLY A 142 -2.92 -11.92 -12.94
CA GLY A 142 -1.85 -12.78 -12.44
C GLY A 142 -0.49 -12.09 -12.39
N LEU A 143 0.56 -12.89 -12.35
CA LEU A 143 1.94 -12.44 -12.23
C LEU A 143 2.62 -12.35 -13.59
N PRO A 144 3.61 -11.45 -13.76
CA PRO A 144 4.25 -11.21 -15.06
C PRO A 144 5.29 -12.29 -15.43
N GLY A 145 5.39 -12.59 -16.73
CA GLY A 145 6.48 -13.41 -17.29
C GLY A 145 6.60 -14.78 -16.64
N HIS A 146 7.79 -15.10 -16.16
CA HIS A 146 8.12 -16.38 -15.52
C HIS A 146 7.88 -16.38 -13.98
N TRP A 147 7.30 -15.33 -13.42
CA TRP A 147 6.95 -15.29 -12.01
C TRP A 147 5.92 -16.37 -11.66
N LYS A 148 6.26 -17.22 -10.70
CA LYS A 148 5.39 -18.30 -10.21
C LYS A 148 5.28 -18.24 -8.69
N ARG A 149 4.07 -18.05 -8.19
CA ARG A 149 3.72 -18.10 -6.76
C ARG A 149 2.43 -18.90 -6.60
N PRO A 150 2.50 -20.24 -6.70
CA PRO A 150 1.32 -21.09 -6.59
C PRO A 150 0.63 -20.88 -5.23
N GLY A 151 -0.69 -20.80 -5.22
CA GLY A 151 -1.47 -20.63 -4.00
C GLY A 151 -1.50 -19.21 -3.39
N LEU A 152 -0.67 -18.26 -3.84
CA LEU A 152 -0.55 -16.94 -3.23
C LEU A 152 -1.89 -16.19 -3.13
N PHE A 153 -2.61 -16.06 -4.23
CA PHE A 153 -3.90 -15.36 -4.23
C PHE A 153 -4.98 -16.09 -3.42
N GLN A 154 -4.85 -17.42 -3.26
CA GLN A 154 -5.72 -18.18 -2.37
C GLN A 154 -5.39 -17.89 -0.91
N ALA A 155 -4.10 -17.81 -0.55
CA ALA A 155 -3.66 -17.47 0.81
C ALA A 155 -4.14 -16.07 1.22
N TYR A 156 -4.07 -15.07 0.34
CA TYR A 156 -4.64 -13.75 0.61
C TYR A 156 -6.14 -13.82 0.88
N ARG A 157 -6.91 -14.46 -0.01
CA ARG A 157 -8.37 -14.58 0.18
C ARG A 157 -8.74 -15.32 1.45
N GLN A 158 -7.99 -16.36 1.82
CA GLN A 158 -8.23 -17.11 3.05
C GLN A 158 -7.98 -16.24 4.28
N GLY A 159 -6.88 -15.50 4.34
CA GLY A 159 -6.60 -14.62 5.48
C GLY A 159 -7.59 -13.46 5.60
N ILE A 160 -8.13 -12.95 4.47
CA ILE A 160 -9.23 -11.97 4.47
C ILE A 160 -10.51 -12.61 5.02
N ALA A 161 -10.87 -13.81 4.57
CA ALA A 161 -12.05 -14.54 5.06
C ALA A 161 -11.92 -14.90 6.55
N ASP A 162 -10.73 -15.19 7.03
CA ASP A 162 -10.42 -15.47 8.44
C ASP A 162 -10.38 -14.21 9.32
N GLY A 163 -10.51 -13.02 8.73
CA GLY A 163 -10.51 -11.74 9.44
C GLY A 163 -9.13 -11.30 9.97
N VAL A 164 -8.05 -11.89 9.48
CA VAL A 164 -6.67 -11.53 9.88
C VAL A 164 -5.97 -10.63 8.86
N PHE A 165 -6.52 -10.47 7.67
CA PHE A 165 -6.04 -9.53 6.65
C PHE A 165 -7.13 -8.55 6.24
N PHE A 166 -6.76 -7.30 6.09
CA PHE A 166 -7.61 -6.24 5.57
C PHE A 166 -6.90 -5.58 4.38
N PRO A 167 -7.42 -5.74 3.14
CA PRO A 167 -6.78 -5.17 1.97
C PRO A 167 -6.97 -3.65 1.92
N ALA A 168 -5.92 -2.93 1.56
CA ALA A 168 -5.89 -1.49 1.35
C ALA A 168 -5.14 -1.14 0.07
N LEU A 169 -5.33 0.07 -0.43
CA LEU A 169 -4.76 0.52 -1.70
C LEU A 169 -3.37 1.12 -1.48
N HIS A 170 -2.37 0.67 -2.26
CA HIS A 170 -1.02 1.25 -2.28
C HIS A 170 -0.63 1.81 -3.67
N GLY A 171 -1.61 2.23 -4.44
CA GLY A 171 -1.40 2.75 -5.79
C GLY A 171 -1.56 1.70 -6.89
N LEU A 172 -1.37 2.15 -8.12
CA LEU A 172 -1.35 1.29 -9.31
C LEU A 172 0.02 0.62 -9.43
N THR A 173 1.09 1.41 -9.28
CA THR A 173 2.49 0.99 -9.33
C THR A 173 3.26 1.56 -8.13
N HIS A 174 4.54 1.18 -8.00
CA HIS A 174 5.41 1.72 -6.94
C HIS A 174 6.59 2.50 -7.54
N PHE A 175 6.35 3.24 -8.62
CA PHE A 175 7.34 4.10 -9.27
C PHE A 175 6.67 5.25 -10.02
N CYS A 176 7.40 6.36 -10.17
CA CYS A 176 6.95 7.51 -10.95
C CYS A 176 7.08 7.21 -12.45
N ARG A 177 5.96 6.89 -13.10
CA ARG A 177 5.92 6.50 -14.51
C ARG A 177 6.58 7.53 -15.45
N PRO A 178 6.28 8.85 -15.39
CA PRO A 178 6.93 9.82 -16.26
C PRO A 178 8.45 9.89 -16.10
N ALA A 179 8.98 9.67 -14.89
CA ALA A 179 10.43 9.65 -14.65
C ALA A 179 11.08 8.41 -15.28
N VAL A 180 10.44 7.26 -15.20
CA VAL A 180 10.90 6.02 -15.85
C VAL A 180 10.87 6.15 -17.38
N GLU A 181 9.79 6.69 -17.95
CA GLU A 181 9.66 6.92 -19.39
C GLU A 181 10.72 7.90 -19.90
N HIS A 182 10.99 8.96 -19.16
CA HIS A 182 12.06 9.91 -19.46
C HIS A 182 13.45 9.23 -19.47
N ALA A 183 13.76 8.43 -18.44
CA ALA A 183 15.01 7.69 -18.37
C ALA A 183 15.20 6.69 -19.54
N LEU A 184 14.11 6.10 -20.02
CA LEU A 184 14.14 5.21 -21.20
C LEU A 184 14.40 5.97 -22.51
N ALA A 185 13.79 7.14 -22.66
CA ALA A 185 13.89 7.96 -23.87
C ALA A 185 15.31 8.54 -24.06
N GLU A 186 15.94 8.99 -23.00
CA GLU A 186 17.27 9.59 -23.03
C GLU A 186 18.41 8.59 -23.25
N ASN A 187 18.12 7.29 -23.26
CA ASN A 187 19.12 6.21 -23.36
C ASN A 187 20.30 6.35 -22.39
N ALA A 188 20.05 7.03 -21.28
CA ALA A 188 21.02 7.29 -20.23
C ALA A 188 21.39 5.98 -19.49
N GLU A 189 22.40 6.06 -18.61
CA GLU A 189 22.83 4.97 -17.75
C GLU A 189 21.64 4.31 -17.01
N ARG A 190 20.70 5.12 -16.50
CA ARG A 190 19.49 4.64 -15.82
C ARG A 190 18.56 3.83 -16.71
N GLY A 191 18.36 4.26 -17.97
CA GLY A 191 17.57 3.50 -18.94
C GLY A 191 18.23 2.17 -19.30
N THR A 192 19.57 2.14 -19.36
CA THR A 192 20.33 0.90 -19.55
C THR A 192 20.18 -0.04 -18.34
N LEU A 193 20.28 0.49 -17.12
CA LEU A 193 20.08 -0.26 -15.89
C LEU A 193 18.66 -0.84 -15.82
N LEU A 194 17.62 -0.05 -16.15
CA LEU A 194 16.22 -0.53 -16.22
C LEU A 194 16.09 -1.71 -17.19
N ARG A 195 16.58 -1.57 -18.42
CA ARG A 195 16.52 -2.65 -19.42
C ARG A 195 17.27 -3.91 -18.97
N THR A 196 18.37 -3.75 -18.25
CA THR A 196 19.11 -4.87 -17.65
C THR A 196 18.26 -5.59 -16.58
N CYS A 197 17.63 -4.83 -15.69
CA CYS A 197 16.70 -5.39 -14.72
C CYS A 197 15.53 -6.12 -15.39
N TRP A 198 14.92 -5.52 -16.41
CA TRP A 198 13.73 -6.08 -17.07
C TRP A 198 14.02 -7.37 -17.85
N LYS A 199 15.23 -7.53 -18.40
CA LYS A 199 15.68 -8.80 -18.97
C LYS A 199 15.74 -9.93 -17.94
N ALA A 200 16.01 -9.60 -16.67
CA ALA A 200 15.97 -10.51 -15.54
C ALA A 200 14.58 -10.54 -14.84
N GLU A 201 13.55 -10.00 -15.48
CA GLU A 201 12.18 -9.86 -14.93
C GLU A 201 12.13 -9.24 -13.53
N THR A 202 13.01 -8.28 -13.29
CA THR A 202 13.09 -7.46 -12.09
C THR A 202 12.71 -6.03 -12.47
N PRO A 203 11.74 -5.39 -11.81
CA PRO A 203 11.27 -4.06 -12.23
C PRO A 203 12.35 -3.00 -12.05
N TYR A 204 13.08 -3.04 -10.93
CA TYR A 204 14.12 -2.07 -10.55
C TYR A 204 14.90 -2.56 -9.32
N ILE A 205 16.00 -1.87 -9.01
CA ILE A 205 16.69 -2.01 -7.73
C ILE A 205 16.35 -0.79 -6.88
N TYR A 206 15.62 -1.01 -5.77
CA TYR A 206 14.92 0.00 -4.99
C TYR A 206 15.76 1.27 -4.71
N TRP A 207 16.86 1.14 -4.04
CA TRP A 207 17.63 2.28 -3.53
C TRP A 207 18.58 2.93 -4.54
N ARG A 208 18.61 2.44 -5.80
CA ARG A 208 19.49 2.98 -6.87
C ARG A 208 18.78 3.91 -7.83
N MET A 209 17.48 4.02 -7.73
CA MET A 209 16.66 4.78 -8.66
C MET A 209 15.73 5.72 -7.88
N PRO A 210 15.93 7.04 -7.94
CA PRO A 210 15.24 7.98 -7.06
C PRO A 210 13.71 8.04 -7.26
N TRP A 211 13.21 7.67 -8.43
CA TRP A 211 11.76 7.63 -8.71
C TRP A 211 11.05 6.38 -8.23
N VAL A 212 11.80 5.37 -7.78
CA VAL A 212 11.24 4.18 -7.15
C VAL A 212 10.78 4.55 -5.74
N GLY A 213 9.61 4.07 -5.38
CA GLY A 213 9.01 4.40 -4.11
C GLY A 213 7.98 5.52 -4.19
N TYR A 214 7.78 6.16 -5.36
CA TYR A 214 6.82 7.26 -5.53
C TYR A 214 5.95 7.01 -6.75
N GLU A 215 4.65 7.18 -6.65
CA GLU A 215 3.78 7.10 -7.82
C GLU A 215 3.25 8.48 -8.23
N TYR A 216 2.82 9.27 -7.26
CA TYR A 216 2.12 10.54 -7.50
C TYR A 216 3.05 11.75 -7.56
N CYS A 217 4.34 11.55 -7.34
CA CYS A 217 5.32 12.62 -7.49
C CYS A 217 6.59 12.15 -8.18
N ASN A 218 7.28 13.09 -8.85
CA ASN A 218 8.61 12.88 -9.40
C ASN A 218 9.65 13.52 -8.47
N PRO A 219 10.41 12.72 -7.70
CA PRO A 219 11.37 13.24 -6.72
C PRO A 219 12.56 13.99 -7.36
N GLU A 220 12.77 13.83 -8.68
CA GLU A 220 13.81 14.55 -9.42
C GLU A 220 13.41 15.99 -9.78
N LYS A 221 12.12 16.34 -9.67
CA LYS A 221 11.66 17.71 -9.87
C LYS A 221 11.83 18.51 -8.58
N ARG A 222 12.37 19.72 -8.71
CA ARG A 222 12.44 20.68 -7.59
C ARG A 222 11.02 21.04 -7.13
N HIS A 223 10.84 21.32 -5.83
CA HIS A 223 9.58 21.75 -5.23
C HIS A 223 8.45 20.71 -5.28
N ALA A 224 8.66 19.59 -4.57
CA ALA A 224 7.68 18.55 -4.30
C ALA A 224 7.08 17.80 -5.51
N GLY A 225 7.41 18.16 -6.74
CA GLY A 225 7.22 17.42 -7.99
C GLY A 225 5.96 16.56 -8.17
N PHE A 226 4.84 16.89 -7.50
CA PHE A 226 3.59 16.15 -7.69
C PHE A 226 3.16 16.17 -9.16
N LEU A 227 2.60 15.06 -9.61
CA LEU A 227 2.00 14.96 -10.93
C LEU A 227 0.74 15.84 -10.98
N GLU A 228 0.35 16.24 -12.19
CA GLU A 228 -0.88 17.01 -12.39
C GLU A 228 -2.10 16.25 -11.83
N ALA A 229 -3.09 16.98 -11.33
CA ALA A 229 -4.26 16.42 -10.66
C ALA A 229 -4.97 15.35 -11.48
N GLU A 230 -5.17 15.60 -12.80
CA GLU A 230 -5.79 14.65 -13.70
C GLU A 230 -4.99 13.35 -13.87
N THR A 231 -3.65 13.47 -13.86
CA THR A 231 -2.77 12.29 -13.93
C THR A 231 -2.87 11.47 -12.65
N GLN A 232 -2.83 12.11 -11.48
CA GLN A 232 -3.02 11.44 -10.20
C GLN A 232 -4.39 10.76 -10.14
N ALA A 233 -5.46 11.47 -10.50
CA ALA A 233 -6.83 10.93 -10.52
C ALA A 233 -6.95 9.72 -11.44
N SER A 234 -6.37 9.79 -12.65
CA SER A 234 -6.38 8.67 -13.61
C SER A 234 -5.70 7.42 -13.04
N LEU A 235 -4.52 7.55 -12.40
CA LEU A 235 -3.80 6.45 -11.75
C LEU A 235 -4.62 5.85 -10.60
N ILE A 236 -5.19 6.70 -9.76
CA ILE A 236 -5.98 6.31 -8.58
C ILE A 236 -7.27 5.59 -9.00
N HIS A 237 -8.02 6.15 -9.96
CA HIS A 237 -9.24 5.52 -10.47
C HIS A 237 -8.96 4.15 -11.09
N GLN A 238 -7.87 4.03 -11.86
CA GLN A 238 -7.46 2.75 -12.44
C GLN A 238 -7.08 1.74 -11.35
N ALA A 239 -6.31 2.15 -10.35
CA ALA A 239 -5.93 1.31 -9.22
C ALA A 239 -7.16 0.86 -8.42
N ALA A 240 -8.08 1.78 -8.09
CA ALA A 240 -9.32 1.46 -7.38
C ALA A 240 -10.22 0.50 -8.16
N ALA A 241 -10.29 0.63 -9.50
CA ALA A 241 -11.03 -0.31 -10.35
C ALA A 241 -10.41 -1.73 -10.30
N TYR A 242 -9.08 -1.85 -10.35
CA TYR A 242 -8.41 -3.14 -10.21
C TYR A 242 -8.53 -3.70 -8.79
N PHE A 243 -8.47 -2.86 -7.77
CA PHE A 243 -8.71 -3.24 -6.37
C PHE A 243 -10.11 -3.85 -6.21
N LYS A 244 -11.14 -3.14 -6.68
CA LYS A 244 -12.52 -3.63 -6.65
C LYS A 244 -12.68 -4.96 -7.37
N LYS A 245 -12.01 -5.16 -8.49
CA LYS A 245 -12.03 -6.43 -9.23
C LYS A 245 -11.32 -7.56 -8.48
N LEU A 246 -10.24 -7.27 -7.75
CA LEU A 246 -9.44 -8.27 -7.02
C LEU A 246 -10.11 -8.69 -5.71
N PHE A 247 -10.68 -7.74 -4.97
CA PHE A 247 -11.22 -7.94 -3.62
C PHE A 247 -12.74 -7.85 -3.51
N SER A 248 -13.45 -7.63 -4.62
CA SER A 248 -14.92 -7.49 -4.69
C SER A 248 -15.51 -6.36 -3.85
N ALA A 249 -14.68 -5.39 -3.43
CA ALA A 249 -15.06 -4.22 -2.64
C ALA A 249 -14.24 -3.00 -3.08
N ALA A 250 -14.77 -1.79 -2.90
CA ALA A 250 -13.99 -0.56 -3.07
C ALA A 250 -12.94 -0.43 -1.94
N PRO A 251 -11.79 0.23 -2.20
CA PRO A 251 -10.82 0.49 -1.15
C PRO A 251 -11.38 1.46 -0.12
N VAL A 252 -11.33 1.11 1.16
CA VAL A 252 -11.70 1.99 2.28
C VAL A 252 -10.49 2.78 2.78
N SER A 253 -9.30 2.22 2.62
CA SER A 253 -8.04 2.78 3.09
C SER A 253 -7.02 2.83 1.97
N ALA A 254 -6.14 3.83 2.01
CA ALA A 254 -5.06 4.00 1.07
C ALA A 254 -3.79 4.54 1.72
N CYS A 255 -2.65 4.10 1.20
CA CYS A 255 -1.31 4.62 1.48
C CYS A 255 -0.66 5.03 0.15
N ALA A 256 -0.22 6.26 0.02
CA ALA A 256 0.53 6.65 -1.18
C ALA A 256 1.92 6.01 -1.18
N PRO A 257 2.43 5.50 -2.33
CA PRO A 257 3.82 5.09 -2.43
C PRO A 257 4.76 6.20 -1.97
N GLY A 258 5.70 5.85 -1.07
CA GLY A 258 6.62 6.80 -0.44
C GLY A 258 5.96 7.83 0.47
N TYR A 259 4.73 7.60 0.87
CA TYR A 259 3.92 8.51 1.72
C TYR A 259 3.71 9.90 1.12
N ARG A 260 3.79 10.02 -0.21
CA ARG A 260 3.65 11.29 -0.92
C ARG A 260 2.24 11.43 -1.49
N ALA A 261 1.37 12.04 -0.71
CA ALA A 261 0.01 12.45 -1.08
C ALA A 261 -0.14 13.96 -0.89
N ASN A 262 -0.93 14.59 -1.75
CA ASN A 262 -1.34 16.00 -1.64
C ASN A 262 -2.87 16.11 -1.67
N GLY A 263 -3.40 17.34 -1.73
CA GLY A 263 -4.83 17.60 -1.82
C GLY A 263 -5.51 16.92 -3.01
N ASP A 264 -4.87 16.92 -4.18
CA ASP A 264 -5.40 16.26 -5.39
C ASP A 264 -5.48 14.74 -5.22
N THR A 265 -4.48 14.15 -4.54
CA THR A 265 -4.49 12.72 -4.17
C THR A 265 -5.68 12.40 -3.28
N HIS A 266 -5.92 13.20 -2.22
CA HIS A 266 -7.02 13.00 -1.28
C HIS A 266 -8.39 13.19 -1.95
N ALA A 267 -8.52 14.19 -2.83
CA ALA A 267 -9.73 14.39 -3.62
C ALA A 267 -10.07 13.15 -4.45
N ALA A 268 -9.10 12.63 -5.22
CA ALA A 268 -9.29 11.44 -6.05
C ALA A 268 -9.55 10.17 -5.21
N TRP A 269 -8.91 10.02 -4.05
CA TRP A 269 -9.18 8.93 -3.12
C TRP A 269 -10.61 8.98 -2.59
N SER A 270 -11.10 10.16 -2.18
CA SER A 270 -12.47 10.34 -1.69
C SER A 270 -13.51 9.93 -2.73
N GLU A 271 -13.28 10.28 -4.02
CA GLU A 271 -14.12 9.89 -5.14
C GLU A 271 -14.18 8.37 -5.33
N CYS A 272 -13.07 7.67 -5.02
CA CYS A 272 -12.99 6.20 -5.09
C CYS A 272 -13.55 5.47 -3.86
N GLY A 273 -14.01 6.19 -2.84
CA GLY A 273 -14.57 5.61 -1.62
C GLY A 273 -13.57 5.45 -0.48
N VAL A 274 -12.31 5.90 -0.64
CA VAL A 274 -11.33 5.90 0.45
C VAL A 274 -11.80 6.84 1.56
N ARG A 275 -11.70 6.37 2.80
CA ARG A 275 -12.09 7.08 4.02
C ARG A 275 -10.95 7.20 5.03
N VAL A 276 -9.85 6.49 4.80
CA VAL A 276 -8.67 6.52 5.67
C VAL A 276 -7.41 6.68 4.83
N ALA A 277 -6.61 7.70 5.15
CA ALA A 277 -5.29 7.92 4.59
C ALA A 277 -4.22 7.48 5.59
N GLN A 278 -3.33 6.61 5.15
CA GLN A 278 -2.18 6.16 5.93
C GLN A 278 -0.97 7.02 5.57
N ASN A 279 -0.43 7.74 6.55
CA ASN A 279 0.70 8.64 6.37
C ASN A 279 1.95 8.07 7.02
N GLY A 280 3.14 8.44 6.49
CA GLY A 280 4.43 7.99 7.01
C GLY A 280 4.70 8.42 8.44
N SER A 281 5.70 7.78 9.04
CA SER A 281 6.25 8.16 10.34
C SER A 281 7.07 9.45 10.18
N GLY A 282 6.99 10.34 11.13
CA GLY A 282 7.79 11.58 11.08
C GLY A 282 7.36 12.58 12.15
N ALA A 283 6.10 12.90 12.24
CA ALA A 283 5.56 13.71 13.32
C ALA A 283 4.48 12.90 14.05
N PRO A 284 4.55 12.74 15.38
CA PRO A 284 3.52 12.03 16.13
C PRO A 284 2.25 12.89 16.20
N LEU A 285 1.54 12.98 15.09
CA LEU A 285 0.27 13.68 15.01
C LEU A 285 -0.86 12.73 15.40
N PRO A 286 -1.81 13.16 16.26
CA PRO A 286 -3.02 12.40 16.51
C PRO A 286 -3.83 12.28 15.20
N PRO A 287 -4.66 11.24 15.06
CA PRO A 287 -5.56 11.12 13.92
C PRO A 287 -6.45 12.35 13.79
N TYR A 288 -6.78 12.75 12.56
CA TYR A 288 -7.68 13.88 12.29
C TYR A 288 -8.46 13.67 10.99
N MET A 289 -9.62 14.31 10.88
CA MET A 289 -10.41 14.35 9.64
C MET A 289 -10.01 15.56 8.82
N ASP A 290 -9.80 15.35 7.51
CA ASP A 290 -9.53 16.43 6.57
C ASP A 290 -10.80 16.97 5.88
N GLU A 291 -10.63 17.87 4.91
CA GLU A 291 -11.72 18.50 4.17
C GLU A 291 -12.45 17.55 3.21
N TRP A 292 -11.85 16.41 2.85
CA TRP A 292 -12.45 15.36 2.02
C TRP A 292 -13.15 14.27 2.85
N GLU A 293 -13.30 14.49 4.16
CA GLU A 293 -13.84 13.51 5.11
C GLU A 293 -13.01 12.22 5.18
N ILE A 294 -11.70 12.33 4.93
CA ILE A 294 -10.72 11.25 5.09
C ILE A 294 -10.08 11.36 6.46
N LEU A 295 -10.08 10.25 7.20
CA LEU A 295 -9.37 10.12 8.46
C LEU A 295 -7.88 9.91 8.19
N ASN A 296 -7.08 10.88 8.58
CA ASN A 296 -5.63 10.83 8.45
C ASN A 296 -5.00 10.12 9.65
N LEU A 297 -4.24 9.05 9.40
CA LEU A 297 -3.49 8.29 10.37
C LEU A 297 -2.00 8.46 10.13
N HIS A 298 -1.21 8.62 11.18
CA HIS A 298 0.24 8.65 11.10
C HIS A 298 0.82 7.38 11.73
N ARG A 299 1.81 6.79 11.08
CA ARG A 299 2.54 5.65 11.58
C ARG A 299 3.46 6.08 12.71
N MET A 300 3.42 5.37 13.81
CA MET A 300 4.07 5.75 15.07
C MET A 300 5.21 4.81 15.43
N ILE A 301 5.21 3.59 14.90
CA ILE A 301 6.12 2.52 15.27
C ILE A 301 6.62 1.87 13.98
N ASP A 302 7.88 2.12 13.61
CA ASP A 302 8.53 1.48 12.47
C ASP A 302 9.05 0.10 12.90
N PHE A 303 8.29 -0.94 12.58
CA PHE A 303 8.63 -2.33 12.86
C PHE A 303 9.25 -2.98 11.63
N GLU A 304 10.58 -2.89 11.50
CA GLU A 304 11.34 -3.30 10.30
C GLU A 304 12.49 -4.26 10.65
N PRO A 305 12.22 -5.48 11.17
CA PRO A 305 13.28 -6.41 11.61
C PRO A 305 14.27 -6.83 10.52
N ALA A 306 13.86 -6.79 9.23
CA ALA A 306 14.75 -7.02 8.11
C ALA A 306 15.86 -5.96 7.97
N GLN A 307 15.62 -4.76 8.49
CA GLN A 307 16.51 -3.60 8.35
C GLN A 307 17.13 -3.14 9.66
N ARG A 308 16.47 -3.40 10.78
CA ARG A 308 16.85 -2.88 12.11
C ARG A 308 16.63 -3.98 13.16
N ASP A 309 17.62 -4.22 13.95
CA ASP A 309 17.50 -5.09 15.13
C ASP A 309 17.16 -4.22 16.35
N LEU A 310 15.87 -4.09 16.64
CA LEU A 310 15.38 -3.39 17.81
C LEU A 310 14.75 -4.40 18.78
N ALA A 311 15.09 -4.28 20.06
CA ALA A 311 14.51 -5.09 21.11
C ALA A 311 13.00 -4.86 21.26
N THR A 312 12.26 -5.90 21.62
CA THR A 312 10.81 -5.87 21.82
C THR A 312 10.38 -4.78 22.80
N GLU A 313 11.18 -4.55 23.85
CA GLU A 313 10.94 -3.53 24.89
C GLU A 313 10.86 -2.12 24.29
N LYS A 314 11.65 -1.84 23.23
CA LYS A 314 11.63 -0.55 22.58
C LYS A 314 10.33 -0.31 21.81
N TYR A 315 9.84 -1.32 21.11
CA TYR A 315 8.54 -1.25 20.44
C TYR A 315 7.39 -1.11 21.45
N LEU A 316 7.48 -1.82 22.58
CA LEU A 316 6.51 -1.72 23.67
C LEU A 316 6.48 -0.29 24.24
N GLU A 317 7.64 0.31 24.53
CA GLU A 317 7.77 1.70 24.99
C GLU A 317 7.10 2.70 24.02
N LEU A 318 7.31 2.53 22.72
CA LEU A 318 6.68 3.36 21.69
C LEU A 318 5.15 3.23 21.71
N ALA A 319 4.63 2.01 21.85
CA ALA A 319 3.19 1.77 21.97
C ALA A 319 2.60 2.40 23.25
N GLU A 320 3.29 2.28 24.39
CA GLU A 320 2.93 2.91 25.67
C GLU A 320 2.83 4.44 25.54
N ASN A 321 3.78 5.03 24.83
CA ASN A 321 3.77 6.47 24.56
C ASN A 321 2.55 6.88 23.71
N CYS A 322 2.12 6.04 22.76
CA CYS A 322 0.87 6.25 22.03
C CYS A 322 -0.34 6.18 22.95
N PHE A 323 -0.46 5.12 23.75
CA PHE A 323 -1.61 4.90 24.63
C PHE A 323 -1.74 5.96 25.73
N SER A 324 -0.63 6.41 26.33
CA SER A 324 -0.63 7.49 27.33
C SER A 324 -1.18 8.82 26.78
N ARG A 325 -1.05 9.03 25.48
CA ARG A 325 -1.59 10.20 24.76
C ARG A 325 -3.00 9.96 24.21
N GLY A 326 -3.53 8.74 24.35
CA GLY A 326 -4.83 8.35 23.83
C GLY A 326 -4.85 8.21 22.30
N VAL A 327 -3.70 7.99 21.64
CA VAL A 327 -3.64 7.76 20.19
C VAL A 327 -3.39 6.28 19.88
N PRO A 328 -3.84 5.77 18.72
CA PRO A 328 -3.57 4.39 18.33
C PRO A 328 -2.07 4.13 18.20
N ALA A 329 -1.62 2.95 18.62
CA ALA A 329 -0.29 2.44 18.27
C ALA A 329 -0.34 1.89 16.83
N VAL A 330 0.02 2.73 15.86
CA VAL A 330 0.07 2.36 14.44
C VAL A 330 1.45 1.80 14.15
N ILE A 331 1.50 0.47 14.00
CA ILE A 331 2.73 -0.30 13.69
C ILE A 331 2.86 -0.38 12.16
N SER A 332 3.99 0.09 11.64
CA SER A 332 4.32 0.07 10.22
C SER A 332 5.32 -1.04 9.93
N VAL A 333 5.06 -1.86 8.93
CA VAL A 333 5.97 -2.91 8.47
C VAL A 333 5.86 -3.08 6.95
N HIS A 334 6.98 -3.27 6.23
CA HIS A 334 6.94 -3.57 4.81
C HIS A 334 6.92 -5.09 4.57
N SER A 335 6.32 -5.53 3.46
CA SER A 335 6.19 -6.94 3.08
C SER A 335 7.52 -7.69 3.03
N ILE A 336 8.63 -6.99 2.74
CA ILE A 336 9.97 -7.57 2.72
C ILE A 336 10.32 -8.32 4.02
N ASN A 337 9.82 -7.84 5.16
CA ASN A 337 10.05 -8.46 6.46
C ASN A 337 9.48 -9.88 6.56
N PHE A 338 8.53 -10.20 5.70
CA PHE A 338 7.87 -11.51 5.64
C PHE A 338 8.35 -12.39 4.50
N HIS A 339 9.27 -11.93 3.65
CA HIS A 339 9.79 -12.71 2.54
C HIS A 339 10.80 -13.76 3.03
N SER A 340 10.77 -14.95 2.40
CA SER A 340 11.70 -16.05 2.75
C SER A 340 12.43 -16.67 1.55
N SER A 341 11.99 -16.42 0.30
CA SER A 341 12.45 -17.18 -0.86
C SER A 341 13.88 -16.85 -1.33
N LEU A 342 14.35 -15.59 -1.19
CA LEU A 342 15.73 -15.19 -1.51
C LEU A 342 16.61 -15.14 -0.26
N ARG A 343 16.06 -14.59 0.80
CA ARG A 343 16.65 -14.52 2.15
C ARG A 343 15.53 -14.65 3.16
N ASP A 344 15.73 -15.45 4.20
CA ASP A 344 14.71 -15.60 5.25
C ASP A 344 14.70 -14.37 6.18
N PHE A 345 13.81 -13.44 5.87
CA PHE A 345 13.42 -12.36 6.78
C PHE A 345 12.19 -12.73 7.61
N ARG A 346 11.35 -13.66 7.11
CA ARG A 346 10.10 -14.08 7.75
C ARG A 346 10.31 -14.65 9.13
N GLY A 347 11.23 -15.61 9.28
CA GLY A 347 11.43 -16.31 10.55
C GLY A 347 11.75 -15.35 11.70
N PRO A 348 12.77 -14.49 11.61
CA PRO A 348 13.07 -13.47 12.62
C PRO A 348 11.91 -12.50 12.86
N THR A 349 11.25 -12.01 11.79
CA THR A 349 10.15 -11.04 11.90
C THR A 349 8.95 -11.61 12.64
N LEU A 350 8.54 -12.85 12.31
CA LEU A 350 7.41 -13.49 13.00
C LEU A 350 7.70 -13.70 14.49
N ARG A 351 8.93 -14.07 14.86
CA ARG A 351 9.32 -14.19 16.29
C ARG A 351 9.23 -12.83 17.01
N ALA A 352 9.77 -11.78 16.41
CA ALA A 352 9.71 -10.43 16.99
C ALA A 352 8.28 -9.91 17.11
N LEU A 353 7.44 -10.15 16.10
CA LEU A 353 6.02 -9.76 16.13
C LEU A 353 5.23 -10.54 17.18
N ASP A 354 5.47 -11.86 17.31
CA ASP A 354 4.86 -12.71 18.34
C ASP A 354 5.18 -12.20 19.74
N GLN A 355 6.44 -11.86 20.00
CA GLN A 355 6.88 -11.29 21.27
C GLN A 355 6.23 -9.93 21.55
N LEU A 356 6.18 -9.04 20.56
CA LEU A 356 5.57 -7.72 20.71
C LEU A 356 4.08 -7.82 21.01
N LEU A 357 3.33 -8.61 20.25
CA LEU A 357 1.88 -8.77 20.44
C LEU A 357 1.56 -9.45 21.79
N SER A 358 2.39 -10.42 22.21
CA SER A 358 2.28 -11.05 23.53
C SER A 358 2.52 -10.05 24.65
N ALA A 359 3.58 -9.24 24.58
CA ALA A 359 3.91 -8.22 25.57
C ALA A 359 2.81 -7.14 25.65
N LEU A 360 2.31 -6.67 24.52
CA LEU A 360 1.21 -5.71 24.44
C LEU A 360 -0.05 -6.26 25.11
N LYS A 361 -0.43 -7.51 24.83
CA LYS A 361 -1.62 -8.14 25.41
C LYS A 361 -1.46 -8.39 26.90
N ALA A 362 -0.30 -8.79 27.36
CA ALA A 362 -0.02 -8.98 28.79
C ALA A 362 -0.15 -7.69 29.58
N LYS A 363 0.37 -6.58 29.04
CA LYS A 363 0.36 -5.27 29.71
C LYS A 363 -1.00 -4.54 29.56
N TYR A 364 -1.67 -4.74 28.43
CA TYR A 364 -2.97 -4.09 28.11
C TYR A 364 -4.04 -5.14 27.76
N PRO A 365 -4.60 -5.86 28.76
CA PRO A 365 -5.57 -6.93 28.52
C PRO A 365 -6.82 -6.49 27.74
N ASN A 366 -7.17 -5.20 27.82
CA ASN A 366 -8.34 -4.60 27.18
C ASN A 366 -8.01 -3.90 25.84
N LEU A 367 -6.79 -4.08 25.29
CA LEU A 367 -6.46 -3.55 23.99
C LEU A 367 -7.40 -4.11 22.91
N LEU A 368 -7.58 -3.34 21.84
CA LEU A 368 -8.34 -3.75 20.65
C LEU A 368 -7.41 -3.78 19.44
N TYR A 369 -7.47 -4.86 18.67
CA TYR A 369 -6.86 -4.93 17.34
C TYR A 369 -7.85 -4.37 16.33
N VAL A 370 -7.49 -3.25 15.71
CA VAL A 370 -8.35 -2.52 14.79
C VAL A 370 -7.78 -2.49 13.39
N THR A 371 -8.66 -2.50 12.40
CA THR A 371 -8.34 -2.15 11.02
C THR A 371 -8.56 -0.65 10.80
N ASP A 372 -8.15 -0.13 9.64
CA ASP A 372 -8.45 1.24 9.23
C ASP A 372 -9.96 1.50 9.20
N SER A 373 -10.74 0.53 8.70
CA SER A 373 -12.21 0.62 8.67
C SER A 373 -12.81 0.68 10.08
N ASP A 374 -12.32 -0.17 10.99
CA ASP A 374 -12.78 -0.15 12.39
C ASP A 374 -12.51 1.21 13.04
N LEU A 375 -11.33 1.78 12.78
CA LEU A 375 -10.97 3.07 13.36
C LEU A 375 -11.85 4.20 12.82
N TYR A 376 -12.17 4.18 11.52
CA TYR A 376 -13.12 5.11 10.93
C TYR A 376 -14.52 4.95 11.54
N ASP A 377 -14.99 3.74 11.76
CA ASP A 377 -16.27 3.46 12.42
C ASP A 377 -16.28 3.89 13.89
N ILE A 378 -15.18 3.68 14.62
CA ILE A 378 -15.02 4.18 16.00
C ILE A 378 -15.15 5.71 16.03
N VAL A 379 -14.49 6.42 15.11
CA VAL A 379 -14.55 7.90 15.05
C VAL A 379 -15.98 8.39 14.80
N ASN A 380 -16.72 7.72 13.92
CA ASN A 380 -18.06 8.15 13.53
C ASN A 380 -19.18 7.65 14.46
N ARG A 381 -19.00 6.49 15.11
CA ARG A 381 -20.08 5.80 15.85
C ARG A 381 -19.77 5.58 17.32
N GLY A 382 -18.54 5.84 17.77
CA GLY A 382 -18.11 5.61 19.16
C GLY A 382 -18.10 4.15 19.59
N ARG A 383 -18.06 3.19 18.65
CA ARG A 383 -18.15 1.75 18.95
C ARG A 383 -17.26 0.92 18.02
N PHE A 384 -16.78 -0.20 18.56
CA PHE A 384 -16.00 -1.21 17.89
C PHE A 384 -16.78 -2.54 17.86
N GLU A 385 -16.81 -3.22 16.73
CA GLU A 385 -17.42 -4.53 16.59
C GLU A 385 -16.42 -5.63 16.96
N GLY A 386 -16.57 -6.19 18.14
CA GLY A 386 -15.78 -7.33 18.61
C GLY A 386 -16.45 -8.66 18.28
N MET A 387 -15.81 -9.78 18.65
CA MET A 387 -16.33 -11.12 18.34
C MET A 387 -17.68 -11.41 19.03
N HIS A 388 -17.94 -10.81 20.18
CA HIS A 388 -19.15 -11.06 20.99
C HIS A 388 -20.08 -9.86 21.07
N GLY A 389 -19.97 -8.90 20.15
CA GLY A 389 -20.80 -7.71 20.09
C GLY A 389 -20.00 -6.41 20.14
N PHE A 390 -20.75 -5.30 20.28
CA PHE A 390 -20.14 -3.97 20.25
C PHE A 390 -19.53 -3.58 21.59
N VAL A 391 -18.37 -2.93 21.49
CA VAL A 391 -17.66 -2.33 22.62
C VAL A 391 -17.59 -0.83 22.41
N SER A 392 -17.96 -0.04 23.43
CA SER A 392 -17.86 1.43 23.36
C SER A 392 -16.43 1.89 23.43
N VAL A 393 -16.08 2.85 22.54
CA VAL A 393 -14.81 3.56 22.52
C VAL A 393 -15.10 5.05 22.44
N SER A 394 -14.89 5.77 23.52
CA SER A 394 -15.11 7.22 23.53
C SER A 394 -14.01 7.92 22.72
N VAL A 395 -14.42 8.84 21.87
CA VAL A 395 -13.53 9.67 21.05
C VAL A 395 -13.62 11.10 21.51
N LYS A 396 -12.49 11.72 21.82
CA LYS A 396 -12.41 13.14 22.20
C LYS A 396 -11.67 13.92 21.12
N GLN A 397 -12.14 15.13 20.85
CA GLN A 397 -11.48 16.07 19.94
C GLN A 397 -10.71 17.11 20.74
N LYS A 398 -9.47 17.38 20.37
CA LYS A 398 -8.66 18.47 20.90
C LYS A 398 -8.14 19.33 19.75
N GLU A 399 -8.16 20.64 19.93
CA GLU A 399 -7.50 21.52 18.96
C GLU A 399 -6.01 21.20 18.90
N LEU A 400 -5.50 21.02 17.67
CA LEU A 400 -4.06 20.93 17.45
C LEU A 400 -3.52 22.36 17.41
N ALA A 401 -2.49 22.64 18.22
CA ALA A 401 -1.76 23.89 18.10
C ALA A 401 -1.28 24.02 16.65
N LYS A 402 -1.52 25.19 16.02
CA LYS A 402 -0.99 25.47 14.67
C LYS A 402 0.52 25.23 14.72
N SER A 403 1.00 24.17 14.10
CA SER A 403 2.44 24.01 13.87
C SER A 403 2.86 25.17 13.00
N ALA A 404 3.75 26.02 13.53
CA ALA A 404 4.45 27.00 12.71
C ALA A 404 5.02 26.26 11.50
N GLY A 405 4.66 26.74 10.29
CA GLY A 405 4.85 26.07 9.02
C GLY A 405 6.15 25.28 8.92
N HIS A 406 6.02 23.96 8.85
CA HIS A 406 7.12 23.12 8.41
C HIS A 406 6.95 22.98 6.91
N GLY A 407 7.76 23.78 6.21
CA GLY A 407 8.01 23.58 4.80
C GLY A 407 8.39 22.11 4.55
N ALA A 408 7.82 21.57 3.49
CA ALA A 408 8.19 20.27 2.95
C ALA A 408 9.72 20.18 2.81
N HIS A 409 10.34 19.24 3.50
CA HIS A 409 11.68 18.74 3.23
C HIS A 409 11.60 17.36 2.60
#